data_7cb7cc2f36399791f5db02216352b54f
#
_entry.id   7cb7cc2f36399791f5db02216352b54f
#
_cell.length_a   1.000
_cell.length_b   1.000
_cell.length_c   1.000
_cell.angle_alpha   90.00
_cell.angle_beta   90.00
_cell.angle_gamma   90.00
#
_symmetry.space_group_name_H-M   'P 1'
#
loop_
_entity.id
_entity.type
_entity.pdbx_description
1 polymer ?
#
loop_
_entity_poly.entity_id
_entity_poly.type
_entity_poly.pdbx_seq_one_letter_code
_entity_poly.pdbx_strand_id
1 'polypeptide(L)'
;HTAHSDVNQFYGNGLPYSYHLDSVARYAIKYGHLVCNRQQDLLPLMFGAYFHDSIEDARLSYNDVTRIALKIGLSEEQAYMGAEIVYALTNEKGRTRKERANERYYEGIRLTPYAPFCKMCDRLANLDFSAKKIDNSNKHMLDVYRNELPHFISAIQPEKNIDIRLSVPDIMIAEAYALLSSQ
;
A
#
# COMPACT_ATOMS: atom_id res chain seq x y z
N HIS A 1 12.79 8.01 -1.56
CA HIS A 1 13.34 8.11 -2.93
C HIS A 1 14.74 7.48 -3.02
N THR A 2 15.70 7.90 -2.21
CA THR A 2 17.11 7.46 -2.30
C THR A 2 17.24 5.94 -2.26
N ALA A 3 16.59 5.25 -1.30
CA ALA A 3 16.70 3.80 -1.14
C ALA A 3 16.27 3.02 -2.40
N HIS A 4 15.21 3.43 -3.10
CA HIS A 4 14.78 2.81 -4.35
C HIS A 4 15.70 3.17 -5.53
N SER A 5 16.22 4.39 -5.57
CA SER A 5 17.20 4.81 -6.59
C SER A 5 18.50 4.03 -6.46
N ASP A 6 18.96 3.75 -5.24
CA ASP A 6 20.20 3.00 -4.97
C ASP A 6 20.13 1.55 -5.46
N VAL A 7 18.93 0.97 -5.62
CA VAL A 7 18.71 -0.36 -6.20
C VAL A 7 18.24 -0.33 -7.67
N ASN A 8 18.29 0.84 -8.32
CA ASN A 8 17.88 1.04 -9.73
C ASN A 8 16.45 0.59 -10.02
N GLN A 9 15.52 0.83 -9.09
CA GLN A 9 14.14 0.45 -9.27
C GLN A 9 13.37 1.50 -10.07
N PHE A 10 12.62 1.04 -11.08
CA PHE A 10 11.79 1.86 -11.95
C PHE A 10 10.33 1.41 -11.87
N TYR A 11 9.41 2.35 -12.14
CA TYR A 11 7.98 2.10 -12.19
C TYR A 11 7.46 2.20 -13.64
N GLY A 12 6.68 1.21 -14.04
CA GLY A 12 6.16 1.15 -15.40
C GLY A 12 7.26 1.28 -16.46
N ASN A 13 7.04 2.15 -17.46
CA ASN A 13 7.95 2.32 -18.58
C ASN A 13 9.12 3.28 -18.27
N GLY A 14 9.88 3.01 -17.20
CA GLY A 14 11.10 3.74 -16.87
C GLY A 14 10.90 5.02 -16.05
N LEU A 15 9.74 5.21 -15.42
CA LEU A 15 9.55 6.28 -14.45
C LEU A 15 10.33 5.99 -13.16
N PRO A 16 10.83 7.01 -12.46
CA PRO A 16 11.39 6.82 -11.13
C PRO A 16 10.35 6.14 -10.21
N TYR A 17 10.78 5.21 -9.38
CA TYR A 17 9.85 4.50 -8.47
C TYR A 17 9.12 5.45 -7.50
N SER A 18 9.72 6.60 -7.22
CA SER A 18 9.09 7.68 -6.46
C SER A 18 7.74 8.13 -7.02
N TYR A 19 7.49 7.98 -8.32
CA TYR A 19 6.19 8.28 -8.92
C TYR A 19 5.08 7.42 -8.33
N HIS A 20 5.35 6.13 -8.11
CA HIS A 20 4.42 5.22 -7.43
C HIS A 20 4.22 5.62 -5.98
N LEU A 21 5.30 5.84 -5.24
CA LEU A 21 5.23 6.23 -3.82
C LEU A 21 4.45 7.53 -3.62
N ASP A 22 4.67 8.53 -4.47
CA ASP A 22 3.93 9.79 -4.46
C ASP A 22 2.44 9.59 -4.79
N SER A 23 2.12 8.63 -5.66
CA SER A 23 0.74 8.29 -6.00
C SER A 23 0.03 7.62 -4.82
N VAL A 24 0.68 6.68 -4.13
CA VAL A 24 0.16 6.04 -2.91
C VAL A 24 -0.06 7.09 -1.81
N ALA A 25 0.91 7.98 -1.59
CA ALA A 25 0.80 9.06 -0.62
C ALA A 25 -0.37 10.02 -0.93
N ARG A 26 -0.63 10.33 -2.21
CA ARG A 26 -1.80 11.14 -2.61
C ARG A 26 -3.12 10.49 -2.24
N TYR A 27 -3.26 9.17 -2.42
CA TYR A 27 -4.44 8.44 -1.98
C TYR A 27 -4.55 8.41 -0.45
N ALA A 28 -3.45 8.26 0.26
CA ALA A 28 -3.42 8.33 1.72
C ALA A 28 -3.84 9.72 2.24
N ILE A 29 -3.40 10.82 1.60
CA ILE A 29 -3.85 12.18 1.91
C ILE A 29 -5.34 12.36 1.61
N LYS A 30 -5.80 11.87 0.46
CA LYS A 30 -7.20 12.01 0.02
C LYS A 30 -8.17 11.35 0.99
N TYR A 31 -7.86 10.16 1.47
CA TYR A 31 -8.79 9.32 2.21
C TYR A 31 -8.42 9.04 3.68
N GLY A 32 -7.21 9.40 4.12
CA GLY A 32 -6.72 9.09 5.46
C GLY A 32 -7.60 9.60 6.60
N HIS A 33 -8.29 10.73 6.38
CA HIS A 33 -9.23 11.29 7.35
C HIS A 33 -10.45 10.39 7.62
N LEU A 34 -10.72 9.41 6.77
CA LEU A 34 -11.83 8.45 6.92
C LEU A 34 -11.47 7.30 7.88
N VAL A 35 -10.20 7.03 8.12
CA VAL A 35 -9.73 5.95 8.99
C VAL A 35 -8.92 6.44 10.19
N CYS A 36 -8.35 7.65 10.10
CA CYS A 36 -7.50 8.22 11.13
C CYS A 36 -8.34 9.10 12.07
N ASN A 37 -8.77 8.55 13.20
CA ASN A 37 -9.57 9.27 14.20
C ASN A 37 -8.72 9.91 15.31
N ARG A 38 -7.41 9.66 15.35
CA ARG A 38 -6.46 10.26 16.28
C ARG A 38 -5.40 11.04 15.49
N GLN A 39 -5.25 12.33 15.80
CA GLN A 39 -4.28 13.20 15.10
C GLN A 39 -2.85 12.64 15.14
N GLN A 40 -2.45 12.01 16.23
CA GLN A 40 -1.12 11.42 16.39
C GLN A 40 -0.85 10.23 15.45
N ASP A 41 -1.89 9.58 14.92
CA ASP A 41 -1.76 8.45 14.01
C ASP A 41 -1.54 8.86 12.56
N LEU A 42 -1.75 10.15 12.23
CA LEU A 42 -1.60 10.64 10.86
C LEU A 42 -0.18 10.46 10.33
N LEU A 43 0.84 10.79 11.15
CA LEU A 43 2.23 10.65 10.73
C LEU A 43 2.63 9.19 10.47
N PRO A 44 2.38 8.22 11.39
CA PRO A 44 2.70 6.82 11.11
C PRO A 44 1.90 6.22 9.95
N LEU A 45 0.63 6.63 9.75
CA LEU A 45 -0.14 6.22 8.57
C LEU A 45 0.50 6.72 7.28
N MET A 46 0.85 8.00 7.20
CA MET A 46 1.52 8.59 6.04
C MET A 46 2.90 7.97 5.80
N PHE A 47 3.66 7.72 6.89
CA PHE A 47 4.93 7.03 6.82
C PHE A 47 4.77 5.63 6.25
N GLY A 48 3.82 4.84 6.78
CA GLY A 48 3.52 3.49 6.30
C GLY A 48 3.15 3.46 4.82
N ALA A 49 2.29 4.39 4.37
CA ALA A 49 1.91 4.51 2.97
C ALA A 49 3.09 4.84 2.06
N TYR A 50 3.99 5.72 2.49
CA TYR A 50 5.14 6.16 1.70
C TYR A 50 6.28 5.14 1.68
N PHE A 51 6.45 4.34 2.74
CA PHE A 51 7.52 3.36 2.89
C PHE A 51 7.07 1.92 2.63
N HIS A 52 5.83 1.68 2.21
CA HIS A 52 5.22 0.34 2.15
C HIS A 52 6.05 -0.71 1.41
N ASP A 53 6.78 -0.34 0.35
CA ASP A 53 7.61 -1.23 -0.46
C ASP A 53 9.09 -1.23 -0.05
N SER A 54 9.47 -0.48 0.99
CA SER A 54 10.91 -0.26 1.30
C SER A 54 11.63 -1.51 1.78
N ILE A 55 10.96 -2.43 2.46
CA ILE A 55 11.54 -3.72 2.87
C ILE A 55 11.65 -4.65 1.66
N GLU A 56 10.58 -4.77 0.87
CA GLU A 56 10.52 -5.69 -0.27
C GLU A 56 11.47 -5.25 -1.38
N ASP A 57 11.38 -4.01 -1.80
CA ASP A 57 11.98 -3.51 -3.01
C ASP A 57 13.29 -2.76 -2.78
N ALA A 58 13.42 -2.02 -1.69
CA ALA A 58 14.64 -1.26 -1.37
C ALA A 58 15.58 -1.98 -0.39
N ARG A 59 15.27 -3.22 -0.03
CA ARG A 59 16.09 -4.10 0.83
C ARG A 59 16.37 -3.55 2.22
N LEU A 60 15.49 -2.69 2.74
CA LEU A 60 15.58 -2.24 4.11
C LEU A 60 15.11 -3.34 5.07
N SER A 61 15.68 -3.40 6.25
CA SER A 61 15.17 -4.23 7.34
C SER A 61 14.09 -3.48 8.14
N TYR A 62 13.32 -4.21 8.94
CA TYR A 62 12.40 -3.63 9.91
C TYR A 62 13.09 -2.57 10.80
N ASN A 63 14.30 -2.89 11.28
CA ASN A 63 15.08 -1.97 12.12
C ASN A 63 15.54 -0.72 11.35
N ASP A 64 15.82 -0.82 10.06
CA ASP A 64 16.16 0.35 9.24
C ASP A 64 14.96 1.27 9.09
N VAL A 65 13.78 0.71 8.82
CA VAL A 65 12.52 1.46 8.71
C VAL A 65 12.22 2.20 10.02
N THR A 66 12.31 1.51 11.17
CA THR A 66 12.12 2.12 12.50
C THR A 66 13.12 3.24 12.75
N ARG A 67 14.41 3.03 12.45
CA ARG A 67 15.46 4.04 12.62
C ARG A 67 15.23 5.27 11.74
N ILE A 68 14.77 5.07 10.50
CA ILE A 68 14.43 6.18 9.59
C ILE A 68 13.25 6.97 10.15
N ALA A 69 12.21 6.30 10.64
CA ALA A 69 11.04 6.96 11.23
C ALA A 69 11.45 7.85 12.43
N LEU A 70 12.27 7.34 13.33
CA LEU A 70 12.82 8.13 14.45
C LEU A 70 13.67 9.32 13.97
N LYS A 71 14.53 9.10 12.97
CA LYS A 71 15.42 10.14 12.42
C LYS A 71 14.66 11.30 11.79
N ILE A 72 13.50 11.06 11.21
CA ILE A 72 12.66 12.12 10.61
C ILE A 72 11.70 12.77 11.63
N GLY A 73 11.77 12.38 12.91
CA GLY A 73 11.09 13.05 14.00
C GLY A 73 9.79 12.40 14.49
N LEU A 74 9.47 11.16 14.08
CA LEU A 74 8.38 10.40 14.70
C LEU A 74 8.76 10.03 16.14
N SER A 75 7.75 10.01 17.04
CA SER A 75 7.95 9.45 18.39
C SER A 75 8.20 7.94 18.31
N GLU A 76 8.68 7.32 19.39
CA GLU A 76 8.89 5.87 19.45
C GLU A 76 7.61 5.08 19.11
N GLU A 77 6.46 5.48 19.68
CA GLU A 77 5.16 4.86 19.40
C GLU A 77 4.77 5.00 17.92
N GLN A 78 4.97 6.18 17.35
CA GLN A 78 4.68 6.45 15.93
C GLN A 78 5.63 5.70 14.99
N ALA A 79 6.92 5.62 15.34
CA ALA A 79 7.91 4.88 14.56
C ALA A 79 7.63 3.38 14.57
N TYR A 80 7.24 2.83 15.73
CA TYR A 80 6.79 1.45 15.84
C TYR A 80 5.55 1.19 14.97
N MET A 81 4.50 2.00 15.11
CA MET A 81 3.28 1.86 14.30
C MET A 81 3.57 1.94 12.80
N GLY A 82 4.39 2.91 12.37
CA GLY A 82 4.77 3.04 10.96
C GLY A 82 5.55 1.84 10.43
N ALA A 83 6.47 1.30 11.24
CA ALA A 83 7.25 0.12 10.88
C ALA A 83 6.37 -1.15 10.80
N GLU A 84 5.39 -1.31 11.71
CA GLU A 84 4.41 -2.41 11.66
C GLU A 84 3.57 -2.36 10.39
N ILE A 85 3.12 -1.17 9.96
CA ILE A 85 2.39 -1.01 8.69
C ILE A 85 3.28 -1.48 7.52
N VAL A 86 4.51 -0.99 7.43
CA VAL A 86 5.45 -1.38 6.35
C VAL A 86 5.71 -2.88 6.36
N TYR A 87 5.92 -3.46 7.54
CA TYR A 87 6.18 -4.90 7.69
C TYR A 87 4.97 -5.74 7.26
N ALA A 88 3.77 -5.37 7.68
CA ALA A 88 2.53 -6.06 7.27
C ALA A 88 2.29 -6.01 5.76
N LEU A 89 2.77 -4.96 5.07
CA LEU A 89 2.63 -4.80 3.63
C LEU A 89 3.74 -5.49 2.82
N THR A 90 4.77 -6.01 3.49
CA THR A 90 5.86 -6.76 2.86
C THR A 90 5.39 -8.18 2.51
N ASN A 91 5.49 -8.54 1.24
CA ASN A 91 5.09 -9.85 0.75
C ASN A 91 5.90 -11.00 1.39
N GLU A 92 5.25 -12.17 1.50
CA GLU A 92 5.94 -13.40 1.87
C GLU A 92 6.92 -13.86 0.77
N LYS A 93 7.85 -14.75 1.15
CA LYS A 93 8.75 -15.37 0.17
C LYS A 93 7.98 -16.34 -0.72
N GLY A 94 8.17 -16.23 -2.03
CA GLY A 94 7.52 -17.14 -2.98
C GLY A 94 7.99 -16.91 -4.41
N ARG A 95 7.83 -17.93 -5.27
CA ARG A 95 8.21 -17.89 -6.69
C ARG A 95 7.17 -17.18 -7.54
N THR A 96 5.90 -17.29 -7.16
CA THR A 96 4.77 -16.70 -7.87
C THR A 96 4.12 -15.59 -7.05
N ARG A 97 3.37 -14.71 -7.72
CA ARG A 97 2.57 -13.67 -7.05
C ARG A 97 1.60 -14.27 -6.02
N LYS A 98 0.95 -15.39 -6.36
CA LYS A 98 0.02 -16.10 -5.48
C LYS A 98 0.69 -16.66 -4.23
N GLU A 99 1.91 -17.20 -4.36
CA GLU A 99 2.66 -17.71 -3.20
C GLU A 99 3.10 -16.58 -2.26
N ARG A 100 3.44 -15.41 -2.81
CA ARG A 100 3.86 -14.26 -2.02
C ARG A 100 2.69 -13.56 -1.32
N ALA A 101 1.55 -13.42 -2.01
CA ALA A 101 0.32 -12.85 -1.47
C ALA A 101 -0.61 -13.98 -0.97
N ASN A 102 -0.14 -14.76 -0.01
CA ASN A 102 -0.86 -15.88 0.59
C ASN A 102 -1.72 -15.44 1.79
N GLU A 103 -2.43 -16.40 2.40
CA GLU A 103 -3.33 -16.12 3.53
C GLU A 103 -2.59 -15.50 4.73
N ARG A 104 -1.39 -15.96 5.04
CA ARG A 104 -0.59 -15.40 6.15
C ARG A 104 -0.24 -13.92 5.91
N TYR A 105 0.06 -13.55 4.67
CA TYR A 105 0.29 -12.15 4.29
C TYR A 105 -0.97 -11.31 4.51
N TYR A 106 -2.13 -11.79 4.04
CA TYR A 106 -3.37 -11.06 4.21
C TYR A 106 -3.84 -11.02 5.67
N GLU A 107 -3.61 -12.07 6.45
CA GLU A 107 -3.87 -12.08 7.89
C GLU A 107 -3.04 -10.98 8.60
N GLY A 108 -1.77 -10.85 8.29
CA GLY A 108 -0.90 -9.79 8.81
C GLY A 108 -1.46 -8.40 8.51
N ILE A 109 -1.95 -8.17 7.27
CA ILE A 109 -2.59 -6.91 6.90
C ILE A 109 -3.85 -6.66 7.73
N ARG A 110 -4.77 -7.63 7.85
CA ARG A 110 -6.03 -7.48 8.58
C ARG A 110 -5.86 -7.19 10.07
N LEU A 111 -4.76 -7.65 10.66
CA LEU A 111 -4.48 -7.49 12.08
C LEU A 111 -3.68 -6.23 12.42
N THR A 112 -3.10 -5.56 11.43
CA THR A 112 -2.25 -4.38 11.65
C THR A 112 -3.03 -3.10 11.39
N PRO A 113 -3.17 -2.20 12.39
CA PRO A 113 -3.85 -0.91 12.21
C PRO A 113 -3.31 -0.13 11.01
N TYR A 114 -4.22 0.37 10.19
CA TYR A 114 -3.97 1.12 8.94
C TYR A 114 -3.37 0.32 7.77
N ALA A 115 -2.91 -0.91 7.95
CA ALA A 115 -2.35 -1.70 6.85
C ALA A 115 -3.39 -2.03 5.76
N PRO A 116 -4.67 -2.37 6.06
CA PRO A 116 -5.70 -2.54 5.03
C PRO A 116 -5.90 -1.27 4.18
N PHE A 117 -5.96 -0.12 4.84
CA PHE A 117 -6.08 1.18 4.19
C PHE A 117 -4.88 1.48 3.28
N CYS A 118 -3.64 1.33 3.78
CA CYS A 118 -2.43 1.56 2.99
C CYS A 118 -2.33 0.60 1.81
N LYS A 119 -2.72 -0.67 1.98
CA LYS A 119 -2.77 -1.64 0.88
C LYS A 119 -3.79 -1.26 -0.19
N MET A 120 -4.92 -0.67 0.21
CA MET A 120 -5.88 -0.14 -0.75
C MET A 120 -5.37 1.11 -1.47
N CYS A 121 -4.60 1.99 -0.80
CA CYS A 121 -3.93 3.13 -1.45
C CYS A 121 -2.94 2.67 -2.54
N ASP A 122 -2.13 1.65 -2.25
CA ASP A 122 -1.24 1.00 -3.24
C ASP A 122 -2.04 0.46 -4.44
N ARG A 123 -3.13 -0.27 -4.19
CA ARG A 123 -3.98 -0.80 -5.24
C ARG A 123 -4.58 0.30 -6.12
N LEU A 124 -5.08 1.38 -5.53
CA LEU A 124 -5.62 2.53 -6.27
C LEU A 124 -4.55 3.23 -7.11
N ALA A 125 -3.34 3.41 -6.58
CA ALA A 125 -2.23 4.00 -7.32
C ALA A 125 -1.87 3.17 -8.56
N ASN A 126 -1.83 1.84 -8.41
CA ASN A 126 -1.56 0.92 -9.51
C ASN A 126 -2.70 0.91 -10.57
N LEU A 127 -3.97 0.94 -10.13
CA LEU A 127 -5.12 1.02 -11.02
C LEU A 127 -5.14 2.34 -11.80
N ASP A 128 -4.96 3.47 -11.12
CA ASP A 128 -4.93 4.80 -11.73
C ASP A 128 -3.81 4.92 -12.77
N PHE A 129 -2.63 4.39 -12.48
CA PHE A 129 -1.53 4.35 -13.44
C PHE A 129 -1.86 3.51 -14.68
N SER A 130 -2.40 2.31 -14.47
CA SER A 130 -2.75 1.40 -15.57
C SER A 130 -3.91 1.94 -16.42
N ALA A 131 -4.86 2.66 -15.80
CA ALA A 131 -5.98 3.27 -16.52
C ALA A 131 -5.58 4.50 -17.35
N LYS A 132 -4.57 5.26 -16.92
CA LYS A 132 -4.13 6.48 -17.64
C LYS A 132 -3.26 6.22 -18.86
N LYS A 133 -2.56 5.09 -18.91
CA LYS A 133 -1.67 4.72 -20.02
C LYS A 133 -2.25 3.55 -20.79
N ILE A 134 -2.81 3.82 -21.95
CA ILE A 134 -3.35 2.78 -22.85
C ILE A 134 -2.21 2.21 -23.70
N ASP A 135 -1.40 1.33 -23.12
CA ASP A 135 -0.51 0.44 -23.85
C ASP A 135 -0.87 -1.03 -23.57
N ASN A 136 -0.35 -1.96 -24.37
CA ASN A 136 -0.69 -3.39 -24.23
C ASN A 136 -0.34 -3.97 -22.86
N SER A 137 0.72 -3.49 -22.22
CA SER A 137 1.15 -3.95 -20.90
C SER A 137 0.16 -3.50 -19.82
N ASN A 138 -0.23 -2.23 -19.85
CA ASN A 138 -1.16 -1.65 -18.89
C ASN A 138 -2.58 -2.21 -19.06
N LYS A 139 -3.02 -2.46 -20.29
CA LYS A 139 -4.29 -3.13 -20.56
C LYS A 139 -4.33 -4.55 -19.97
N HIS A 140 -3.25 -5.32 -20.15
CA HIS A 140 -3.13 -6.62 -19.53
C HIS A 140 -3.20 -6.53 -17.99
N MET A 141 -2.51 -5.55 -17.38
CA MET A 141 -2.54 -5.36 -15.94
C MET A 141 -3.93 -4.96 -15.42
N LEU A 142 -4.69 -4.16 -16.17
CA LEU A 142 -6.08 -3.85 -15.81
C LEU A 142 -6.96 -5.10 -15.79
N ASP A 143 -6.80 -6.01 -16.76
CA ASP A 143 -7.54 -7.28 -16.77
C ASP A 143 -7.15 -8.17 -15.58
N VAL A 144 -5.87 -8.22 -15.24
CA VAL A 144 -5.40 -8.91 -14.02
C VAL A 144 -6.06 -8.31 -12.77
N TYR A 145 -6.02 -7.00 -12.61
CA TYR A 145 -6.60 -6.32 -11.45
C TYR A 145 -8.13 -6.49 -11.39
N ARG A 146 -8.83 -6.46 -12.54
CA ARG A 146 -10.29 -6.70 -12.61
C ARG A 146 -10.65 -8.08 -12.06
N ASN A 147 -9.89 -9.09 -12.42
CA ASN A 147 -10.10 -10.46 -11.96
C ASN A 147 -9.73 -10.64 -10.48
N GLU A 148 -8.70 -9.94 -10.00
CA GLU A 148 -8.23 -10.04 -8.62
C GLU A 148 -9.06 -9.22 -7.61
N LEU A 149 -9.66 -8.10 -8.03
CA LEU A 149 -10.21 -7.08 -7.13
C LEU A 149 -11.24 -7.63 -6.13
N PRO A 150 -12.21 -8.48 -6.49
CA PRO A 150 -13.18 -9.03 -5.53
C PRO A 150 -12.49 -9.84 -4.42
N HIS A 151 -11.55 -10.71 -4.81
CA HIS A 151 -10.79 -11.51 -3.85
C HIS A 151 -9.86 -10.63 -3.00
N PHE A 152 -9.20 -9.66 -3.62
CA PHE A 152 -8.32 -8.72 -2.92
C PHE A 152 -9.06 -7.95 -1.82
N ILE A 153 -10.25 -7.41 -2.12
CA ILE A 153 -11.06 -6.68 -1.14
C ILE A 153 -11.44 -7.59 0.02
N SER A 154 -11.95 -8.80 -0.27
CA SER A 154 -12.32 -9.75 0.77
C SER A 154 -11.11 -10.24 1.59
N ALA A 155 -9.92 -10.30 0.99
CA ALA A 155 -8.71 -10.72 1.68
C ALA A 155 -8.16 -9.67 2.64
N ILE A 156 -8.22 -8.38 2.30
CA ILE A 156 -7.76 -7.30 3.19
C ILE A 156 -8.82 -6.86 4.20
N GLN A 157 -10.11 -7.09 3.92
CA GLN A 157 -11.24 -6.74 4.79
C GLN A 157 -12.39 -7.76 4.60
N PRO A 158 -12.33 -8.96 5.23
CA PRO A 158 -13.36 -9.99 5.05
C PRO A 158 -14.70 -9.60 5.67
N GLU A 159 -14.71 -8.80 6.73
CA GLU A 159 -15.89 -8.35 7.46
C GLU A 159 -15.76 -6.87 7.83
N LYS A 160 -16.91 -6.20 8.07
CA LYS A 160 -16.88 -4.84 8.63
C LYS A 160 -16.31 -4.89 10.04
N ASN A 161 -15.13 -4.30 10.20
CA ASN A 161 -14.47 -4.24 11.50
C ASN A 161 -15.04 -3.07 12.33
N ILE A 162 -15.16 -3.27 13.64
CA ILE A 162 -15.54 -2.22 14.59
C ILE A 162 -14.42 -1.20 14.73
N ASP A 163 -13.16 -1.65 14.64
CA ASP A 163 -12.00 -0.74 14.64
C ASP A 163 -11.79 -0.14 13.25
N ILE A 164 -12.07 1.15 13.13
CA ILE A 164 -11.94 1.89 11.88
C ILE A 164 -10.52 1.83 11.30
N ARG A 165 -9.49 1.64 12.14
CA ARG A 165 -8.09 1.54 11.70
C ARG A 165 -7.79 0.24 10.93
N LEU A 166 -8.66 -0.76 11.06
CA LEU A 166 -8.59 -2.05 10.36
C LEU A 166 -9.56 -2.10 9.17
N SER A 167 -10.11 -0.96 8.75
CA SER A 167 -11.12 -0.88 7.72
C SER A 167 -10.61 -0.22 6.44
N VAL A 168 -11.24 -0.57 5.32
CA VAL A 168 -11.11 0.11 4.03
C VAL A 168 -12.39 0.91 3.79
N PRO A 169 -12.33 2.24 3.58
CA PRO A 169 -13.50 3.04 3.26
C PRO A 169 -14.22 2.59 1.98
N ASP A 170 -15.54 2.45 2.03
CA ASP A 170 -16.36 2.01 0.89
C ASP A 170 -16.14 2.88 -0.38
N ILE A 171 -15.87 4.18 -0.19
CA ILE A 171 -15.58 5.09 -1.29
C ILE A 171 -14.30 4.71 -2.06
N MET A 172 -13.28 4.14 -1.40
CA MET A 172 -12.05 3.68 -2.04
C MET A 172 -12.32 2.42 -2.88
N ILE A 173 -13.19 1.54 -2.38
CA ILE A 173 -13.64 0.35 -3.10
C ILE A 173 -14.41 0.77 -4.36
N ALA A 174 -15.34 1.72 -4.22
CA ALA A 174 -16.10 2.26 -5.35
C ALA A 174 -15.18 2.92 -6.39
N GLU A 175 -14.16 3.68 -5.97
CA GLU A 175 -13.17 4.29 -6.89
C GLU A 175 -12.38 3.22 -7.65
N ALA A 176 -11.99 2.12 -7.00
CA ALA A 176 -11.29 1.01 -7.67
C ALA A 176 -12.14 0.40 -8.78
N TYR A 177 -13.42 0.15 -8.54
CA TYR A 177 -14.34 -0.33 -9.57
C TYR A 177 -14.56 0.69 -10.68
N ALA A 178 -14.65 1.97 -10.36
CA ALA A 178 -14.80 3.03 -11.35
C ALA A 178 -13.58 3.12 -12.29
N LEU A 179 -12.35 3.03 -11.77
CA LEU A 179 -11.12 3.00 -12.55
C LEU A 179 -11.06 1.80 -13.51
N LEU A 180 -11.60 0.64 -13.11
CA LEU A 180 -11.68 -0.55 -13.97
C LEU A 180 -12.79 -0.49 -15.02
N SER A 181 -13.82 0.34 -14.80
CA SER A 181 -14.97 0.46 -15.69
C SER A 181 -14.81 1.56 -16.75
N SER A 182 -13.84 2.47 -16.55
CA SER A 182 -13.62 3.65 -17.41
C SER A 182 -12.87 3.35 -18.71
N GLN A 183 -12.68 2.05 -19.07
CA GLN A 183 -11.84 1.58 -20.19
C GLN A 183 -12.64 0.72 -21.14
#